data_0bd7da7075e1f4af7f921f0b02cc7c66
#
_entry.id   0bd7da7075e1f4af7f921f0b02cc7c66
#
_cell.length_a   1.000
_cell.length_b   1.000
_cell.length_c   1.000
_cell.angle_alpha   90.00
_cell.angle_beta   90.00
_cell.angle_gamma   90.00
#
_symmetry.space_group_name_H-M   'P 1'
#
loop_
_entity.id
_entity.type
_entity.pdbx_description
1 polymer ?
#
loop_
_entity_poly.entity_id
_entity_poly.type
_entity_poly.pdbx_seq_one_letter_code
_entity_poly.pdbx_strand_id
1 'polypeptide(L)' 'MKIYRDESLSNFEFWSGAIANAEEFTLEELDRIGEELEALDCEGNGYDETQINDLMWFEPEYLASLIGLEWDSEKGKIIR' A
#
# COMPACT_ATOMS: atom_id res chain seq x y z
N MET A 1 -5.11 -7.10 7.63
CA MET A 1 -5.17 -5.65 7.79
C MET A 1 -6.61 -5.21 7.90
N LYS A 2 -6.88 -4.45 8.92
CA LYS A 2 -8.21 -3.89 9.03
C LYS A 2 -8.21 -2.50 8.44
N ILE A 3 -8.83 -2.40 7.29
CA ILE A 3 -9.24 -1.10 6.78
C ILE A 3 -10.74 -1.23 6.80
N TYR A 4 -11.41 -0.70 7.79
CA TYR A 4 -12.86 -0.82 7.83
C TYR A 4 -13.41 -2.11 7.25
N ARG A 5 -14.03 -2.94 7.99
CA ARG A 5 -14.77 -4.11 7.50
C ARG A 5 -14.02 -5.04 6.57
N ASP A 6 -12.71 -5.16 6.75
CA ASP A 6 -11.91 -6.12 6.00
C ASP A 6 -11.87 -5.90 4.49
N GLU A 7 -11.98 -4.66 4.04
CA GLU A 7 -11.82 -4.36 2.63
C GLU A 7 -10.39 -4.65 2.17
N SER A 8 -10.24 -5.18 0.96
CA SER A 8 -8.93 -5.41 0.39
C SER A 8 -8.33 -4.09 -0.07
N LEU A 9 -7.00 -4.04 -0.13
CA LEU A 9 -6.32 -2.83 -0.55
C LEU A 9 -6.61 -2.47 -2.00
N SER A 10 -6.95 -3.46 -2.83
CA SER A 10 -7.33 -3.22 -4.22
C SER A 10 -8.64 -2.44 -4.36
N ASN A 11 -9.47 -2.45 -3.32
CA ASN A 11 -10.71 -1.69 -3.29
C ASN A 11 -10.60 -0.37 -2.54
N PHE A 12 -9.43 -0.10 -1.98
CA PHE A 12 -9.21 1.13 -1.22
C PHE A 12 -9.15 2.34 -2.16
N GLU A 13 -9.86 3.40 -1.82
CA GLU A 13 -9.82 4.64 -2.58
C GLU A 13 -8.75 5.57 -2.03
N PHE A 14 -7.63 5.65 -2.72
CA PHE A 14 -6.57 6.58 -2.36
C PHE A 14 -6.94 8.01 -2.77
N TRP A 15 -6.31 8.98 -2.14
CA TRP A 15 -6.55 10.38 -2.47
C TRP A 15 -5.24 11.16 -2.54
N SER A 16 -5.32 12.34 -3.16
CA SER A 16 -4.17 13.24 -3.33
C SER A 16 -2.98 12.55 -4.01
N GLY A 17 -1.78 12.77 -3.53
CA GLY A 17 -0.58 12.21 -4.15
C GLY A 17 -0.47 10.70 -4.10
N ALA A 18 -1.20 10.06 -3.18
CA ALA A 18 -1.18 8.60 -3.07
C ALA A 18 -1.79 7.91 -4.28
N ILE A 19 -2.71 8.56 -4.98
CA ILE A 19 -3.38 7.99 -6.15
C ILE A 19 -2.36 7.61 -7.23
N ALA A 20 -1.45 8.52 -7.56
CA ALA A 20 -0.45 8.28 -8.59
C ALA A 20 0.45 7.11 -8.22
N ASN A 21 0.86 7.02 -6.95
CA ASN A 21 1.72 5.93 -6.51
C ASN A 21 0.96 4.59 -6.51
N ALA A 22 -0.29 4.60 -6.09
CA ALA A 22 -1.11 3.38 -6.07
C ALA A 22 -1.33 2.83 -7.47
N GLU A 23 -1.43 3.70 -8.48
CA GLU A 23 -1.63 3.30 -9.86
C GLU A 23 -0.42 2.54 -10.44
N GLU A 24 0.75 2.66 -9.83
CA GLU A 24 1.93 1.90 -10.24
C GLU A 24 1.83 0.42 -9.88
N PHE A 25 0.96 0.07 -8.96
CA PHE A 25 0.74 -1.32 -8.55
C PHE A 25 -0.47 -1.90 -9.28
N THR A 26 -0.42 -3.20 -9.56
CA THR A 26 -1.60 -3.91 -10.05
C THR A 26 -2.53 -4.16 -8.87
N LEU A 27 -3.79 -4.51 -9.15
CA LEU A 27 -4.74 -4.82 -8.09
C LEU A 27 -4.26 -6.02 -7.26
N GLU A 28 -3.68 -7.00 -7.91
CA GLU A 28 -3.13 -8.18 -7.23
C GLU A 28 -1.98 -7.79 -6.32
N GLU A 29 -1.11 -6.89 -6.77
CA GLU A 29 0.00 -6.40 -5.96
C GLU A 29 -0.51 -5.62 -4.76
N LEU A 30 -1.53 -4.81 -4.92
CA LEU A 30 -2.14 -4.08 -3.81
C LEU A 30 -2.70 -5.04 -2.77
N ASP A 31 -3.35 -6.12 -3.20
CA ASP A 31 -3.86 -7.13 -2.27
C ASP A 31 -2.73 -7.81 -1.51
N ARG A 32 -1.62 -8.09 -2.17
CA ARG A 32 -0.45 -8.68 -1.51
C ARG A 32 0.14 -7.73 -0.48
N ILE A 33 0.22 -6.44 -0.80
CA ILE A 33 0.67 -5.43 0.16
C ILE A 33 -0.23 -5.42 1.38
N GLY A 34 -1.53 -5.49 1.17
CA GLY A 34 -2.50 -5.55 2.25
C GLY A 34 -2.27 -6.75 3.17
N GLU A 35 -2.01 -7.92 2.59
CA GLU A 35 -1.72 -9.12 3.35
C GLU A 35 -0.45 -8.99 4.18
N GLU A 36 0.59 -8.39 3.61
CA GLU A 36 1.84 -8.18 4.33
C GLU A 36 1.70 -7.19 5.47
N LEU A 37 0.93 -6.12 5.26
CA LEU A 37 0.67 -5.15 6.32
C LEU A 37 -0.12 -5.79 7.45
N GLU A 38 -1.07 -6.65 7.12
CA GLU A 38 -1.83 -7.38 8.13
C GLU A 38 -0.93 -8.30 8.95
N ALA A 39 0.02 -8.95 8.30
CA ALA A 39 0.97 -9.79 8.99
C ALA A 39 1.87 -9.01 9.94
N LEU A 40 2.15 -7.74 9.63
CA LEU A 40 2.96 -6.87 10.47
C LEU A 40 2.17 -6.21 11.60
N ASP A 41 0.86 -6.28 11.56
CA ASP A 41 -0.01 -5.70 12.58
C ASP A 41 -0.14 -6.65 13.76
N CYS A 42 0.91 -6.71 14.57
CA CYS A 42 1.00 -7.66 15.67
C CYS A 42 -0.04 -7.42 16.77
N GLU A 43 -0.51 -6.21 16.90
CA GLU A 43 -1.48 -5.86 17.95
C GLU A 43 -2.93 -6.04 17.50
N GLY A 44 -3.14 -6.23 16.21
CA GLY A 44 -4.48 -6.42 15.68
C GLY A 44 -5.35 -5.17 15.67
N ASN A 45 -4.73 -4.00 15.82
CA ASN A 45 -5.45 -2.72 15.82
C ASN A 45 -5.84 -2.25 14.43
N GLY A 46 -5.22 -2.83 13.41
CA GLY A 46 -5.46 -2.44 12.03
C GLY A 46 -4.81 -1.12 11.67
N TYR A 47 -5.11 -0.68 10.47
CA TYR A 47 -4.66 0.62 9.96
C TYR A 47 -5.89 1.44 9.62
N ASP A 48 -5.87 2.72 9.93
CA ASP A 48 -6.97 3.59 9.50
C ASP A 48 -6.71 4.06 8.07
N GLU A 49 -7.71 4.70 7.47
CA GLU A 49 -7.60 5.16 6.08
C GLU A 49 -6.45 6.14 5.88
N THR A 50 -6.25 7.04 6.83
CA THR A 50 -5.19 8.03 6.74
C THR A 50 -3.82 7.37 6.76
N GLN A 51 -3.62 6.39 7.64
CA GLN A 51 -2.36 5.66 7.72
C GLN A 51 -2.05 4.95 6.41
N ILE A 52 -3.02 4.28 5.83
CA ILE A 52 -2.85 3.58 4.56
C ILE A 52 -2.52 4.56 3.44
N ASN A 53 -3.26 5.65 3.36
CA ASN A 53 -3.04 6.65 2.34
C ASN A 53 -1.66 7.29 2.48
N ASP A 54 -1.24 7.60 3.70
CA ASP A 54 0.05 8.20 3.94
C ASP A 54 1.20 7.25 3.60
N LEU A 55 1.06 5.97 3.90
CA LEU A 55 2.07 4.98 3.51
C LEU A 55 2.25 4.93 1.99
N MET A 56 1.16 4.93 1.26
CA MET A 56 1.22 4.92 -0.20
C MET A 56 1.79 6.23 -0.74
N TRP A 57 1.47 7.35 -0.11
CA TRP A 57 1.93 8.65 -0.56
C TRP A 57 3.40 8.90 -0.27
N PHE A 58 3.80 8.67 0.98
CA PHE A 58 5.14 9.05 1.43
C PHE A 58 6.14 7.91 1.48
N GLU A 59 5.67 6.67 1.52
CA GLU A 59 6.53 5.49 1.62
C GLU A 59 6.15 4.38 0.63
N PRO A 60 5.95 4.71 -0.65
CA PRO A 60 5.63 3.66 -1.63
C PRO A 60 6.78 2.67 -1.81
N GLU A 61 7.99 3.13 -1.61
CA GLU A 61 9.19 2.30 -1.64
C GLU A 61 9.12 1.17 -0.60
N TYR A 62 8.69 1.51 0.61
CA TYR A 62 8.51 0.52 1.66
C TYR A 62 7.45 -0.51 1.27
N LEU A 63 6.32 -0.04 0.74
CA LEU A 63 5.24 -0.95 0.34
C LEU A 63 5.68 -1.88 -0.80
N ALA A 64 6.43 -1.35 -1.75
CA ALA A 64 6.97 -2.17 -2.84
C ALA A 64 7.91 -3.25 -2.29
N SER A 65 8.74 -2.90 -1.32
CA SER A 65 9.68 -3.84 -0.73
C SER A 65 8.98 -5.00 -0.02
N LEU A 66 7.79 -4.77 0.52
CA LEU A 66 7.04 -5.82 1.21
C LEU A 66 6.68 -6.98 0.29
N ILE A 67 6.55 -6.72 -1.00
CA ILE A 67 6.19 -7.75 -1.98
C ILE A 67 7.32 -8.04 -2.97
N GLY A 68 8.55 -7.65 -2.60
CA GLY A 68 9.72 -7.98 -3.39
C GLY A 68 9.93 -7.14 -4.64
N LEU A 69 9.33 -5.97 -4.71
CA LEU A 69 9.49 -5.06 -5.83
C LEU A 69 10.43 -3.91 -5.45
N GLU A 70 11.02 -3.28 -6.46
CA GLU A 70 11.87 -2.12 -6.27
C GLU A 70 11.15 -0.87 -6.75
N TRP A 71 11.26 0.20 -5.98
CA TRP A 71 10.67 1.49 -6.32
C TRP A 71 11.75 2.48 -6.73
N ASP A 72 11.54 3.12 -7.88
CA ASP A 72 12.46 4.17 -8.35
C ASP A 72 11.96 5.51 -7.80
N SER A 73 12.61 6.01 -6.75
CA SER A 73 12.20 7.24 -6.11
C SER A 73 12.42 8.48 -6.97
N GLU A 74 13.31 8.41 -7.95
CA GLU A 74 13.54 9.52 -8.86
C GLU A 74 12.41 9.65 -9.88
N LYS A 75 11.92 8.52 -10.37
CA LYS A 75 10.87 8.49 -11.37
C LYS A 75 9.48 8.34 -10.76
N GLY A 76 9.42 7.97 -9.49
CA GLY A 76 8.16 7.78 -8.80
C GLY A 76 7.36 6.58 -9.30
N LYS A 77 8.04 5.49 -9.65
CA LYS A 77 7.38 4.30 -10.16
C LYS A 77 8.17 3.03 -9.86
N ILE A 78 7.50 1.89 -10.05
CA ILE A 78 8.12 0.59 -9.83
C ILE A 78 9.05 0.25 -10.97
N ILE A 79 10.21 -0.30 -10.62
CA ILE A 79 11.18 -0.82 -11.58
C ILE A 79 10.71 -2.23 -11.95
N ARG A 80 10.37 -2.42 -13.20
CA ARG A 80 9.90 -3.72 -13.70
C ARG A 80 10.82 -4.30 -14.75
#